data_cc8f9f67efd2873142f7fc843f445e52
#
_entry.id   cc8f9f67efd2873142f7fc843f445e52
#
_cell.length_a   1.000
_cell.length_b   1.000
_cell.length_c   1.000
_cell.angle_alpha   90.00
_cell.angle_beta   90.00
_cell.angle_gamma   90.00
#
_symmetry.space_group_name_H-M   'P 1'
#
loop_
_entity.id
_entity.type
_entity.pdbx_description
1 polymer ?
#
loop_
_entity_poly.entity_id
_entity_poly.type
_entity_poly.pdbx_seq_one_letter_code
_entity_poly.pdbx_strand_id
1 'polypeptide(L)'
;MPNLHWNHLTPIQLGQYAAHYTKLEFASYGFQVYSAEVMGYGIDFVLKTISKQYYEVVVKSIRDTSNYIFVPKEKFDIFQNNLLMAVVIFMESFHPKVYLIPAAAWQHPNDLLRDRDYEGLKSNP
;
A
#
# COMPACT_ATOMS: atom_id res chain seq x y z
N MET A 1 25.79 4.75 -2.51
CA MET A 1 24.80 5.45 -1.68
C MET A 1 23.43 5.34 -2.29
N PRO A 2 22.40 4.98 -1.54
CA PRO A 2 21.06 4.98 -2.09
C PRO A 2 20.60 6.39 -2.45
N ASN A 3 19.82 6.49 -3.51
CA ASN A 3 19.23 7.74 -3.89
C ASN A 3 17.99 7.98 -3.03
N LEU A 4 17.94 9.10 -2.32
CA LEU A 4 16.81 9.48 -1.47
C LEU A 4 16.12 10.74 -1.98
N HIS A 5 16.31 11.07 -3.26
CA HIS A 5 15.65 12.20 -3.89
C HIS A 5 14.44 11.72 -4.67
N TRP A 6 13.26 12.06 -4.19
CA TRP A 6 12.00 11.55 -4.72
C TRP A 6 11.19 12.57 -5.53
N ASN A 7 11.47 13.87 -5.32
CA ASN A 7 10.63 14.92 -5.88
C ASN A 7 10.61 14.99 -7.40
N HIS A 8 11.67 14.47 -8.05
CA HIS A 8 11.76 14.47 -9.51
C HIS A 8 11.02 13.29 -10.15
N LEU A 9 10.52 12.35 -9.37
CA LEU A 9 9.83 11.18 -9.90
C LEU A 9 8.36 11.48 -10.13
N THR A 10 7.82 10.86 -11.19
CA THR A 10 6.38 10.93 -11.47
C THR A 10 5.61 10.05 -10.49
N PRO A 11 4.28 10.26 -10.32
CA PRO A 11 3.48 9.35 -9.50
C PRO A 11 3.58 7.88 -9.92
N ILE A 12 3.66 7.62 -11.23
CA ILE A 12 3.82 6.24 -11.72
C ILE A 12 5.14 5.66 -11.28
N GLN A 13 6.22 6.43 -11.39
CA GLN A 13 7.55 5.98 -10.96
C GLN A 13 7.60 5.74 -9.45
N LEU A 14 6.99 6.63 -8.66
CA LEU A 14 6.90 6.44 -7.22
C LEU A 14 6.11 5.17 -6.88
N GLY A 15 5.03 4.92 -7.59
CA GLY A 15 4.23 3.72 -7.40
C GLY A 15 5.02 2.44 -7.67
N GLN A 16 5.80 2.44 -8.75
CA GLN A 16 6.66 1.30 -9.08
C GLN A 16 7.73 1.08 -8.02
N TYR A 17 8.38 2.15 -7.59
CA TYR A 17 9.39 2.06 -6.54
C TYR A 17 8.77 1.55 -5.24
N ALA A 18 7.61 2.09 -4.86
CA ALA A 18 6.93 1.69 -3.64
C ALA A 18 6.60 0.19 -3.63
N ALA A 19 6.12 -0.35 -4.75
CA ALA A 19 5.78 -1.76 -4.85
C ALA A 19 7.03 -2.63 -4.65
N HIS A 20 8.13 -2.28 -5.33
CA HIS A 20 9.37 -3.03 -5.20
C HIS A 20 9.98 -2.89 -3.81
N TYR A 21 9.99 -1.69 -3.27
CA TYR A 21 10.53 -1.42 -1.94
C TYR A 21 9.79 -2.23 -0.87
N THR A 22 8.47 -2.27 -0.95
CA THR A 22 7.64 -2.99 0.01
C THR A 22 7.92 -4.49 -0.07
N LYS A 23 8.05 -5.04 -1.28
CA LYS A 23 8.39 -6.46 -1.45
C LYS A 23 9.74 -6.79 -0.81
N LEU A 24 10.74 -5.93 -1.02
CA LEU A 24 12.07 -6.13 -0.44
C LEU A 24 12.02 -6.08 1.08
N GLU A 25 11.25 -5.14 1.63
CA GLU A 25 11.09 -5.04 3.08
C GLU A 25 10.47 -6.32 3.65
N PHE A 26 9.38 -6.81 3.07
CA PHE A 26 8.78 -8.05 3.53
C PHE A 26 9.73 -9.23 3.40
N ALA A 27 10.46 -9.32 2.29
CA ALA A 27 11.42 -10.39 2.09
C ALA A 27 12.51 -10.37 3.16
N SER A 28 12.92 -9.17 3.59
CA SER A 28 13.95 -9.03 4.62
C SER A 28 13.53 -9.58 5.97
N TYR A 29 12.22 -9.65 6.23
CA TYR A 29 11.68 -10.25 7.46
C TYR A 29 11.40 -11.74 7.33
N GLY A 30 11.73 -12.34 6.19
CA GLY A 30 11.57 -13.78 5.99
C GLY A 30 10.25 -14.20 5.35
N PHE A 31 9.40 -13.26 4.97
CA PHE A 31 8.17 -13.60 4.26
C PHE A 31 8.48 -14.00 2.81
N GLN A 32 7.70 -14.93 2.28
CA GLN A 32 7.75 -15.25 0.86
C GLN A 32 6.83 -14.29 0.10
N VAL A 33 7.34 -13.75 -0.99
CA VAL A 33 6.61 -12.75 -1.79
C VAL A 33 6.33 -13.34 -3.17
N TYR A 34 5.07 -13.28 -3.60
CA TYR A 34 4.63 -13.78 -4.89
C TYR A 34 4.01 -12.64 -5.70
N SER A 35 4.61 -12.33 -6.84
CA SER A 35 4.10 -11.30 -7.74
C SER A 35 3.26 -11.92 -8.83
N ALA A 36 2.19 -11.22 -9.25
CA ALA A 36 1.39 -11.68 -10.38
C ALA A 36 2.14 -11.45 -11.68
N GLU A 37 2.09 -12.42 -12.59
CA GLU A 37 2.69 -12.27 -13.91
C GLU A 37 1.88 -11.35 -14.81
N VAL A 38 0.56 -11.33 -14.59
CA VAL A 38 -0.36 -10.50 -15.36
C VAL A 38 -0.86 -9.39 -14.49
N MET A 39 -0.72 -8.16 -14.96
CA MET A 39 -1.13 -6.95 -14.26
C MET A 39 -2.64 -6.75 -14.35
N GLY A 40 -3.21 -5.94 -13.46
CA GLY A 40 -4.57 -5.47 -13.60
C GLY A 40 -5.60 -6.11 -12.68
N TYR A 41 -5.18 -6.96 -11.74
CA TYR A 41 -6.10 -7.60 -10.80
C TYR A 41 -6.33 -6.80 -9.52
N GLY A 42 -5.74 -5.60 -9.40
CA GLY A 42 -5.94 -4.74 -8.24
C GLY A 42 -5.07 -5.07 -7.04
N ILE A 43 -4.35 -6.18 -7.08
CA ILE A 43 -3.44 -6.61 -6.02
C ILE A 43 -2.02 -6.50 -6.54
N ASP A 44 -1.11 -5.96 -5.72
CA ASP A 44 0.28 -5.79 -6.14
C ASP A 44 1.08 -7.07 -5.94
N PHE A 45 0.87 -7.76 -4.84
CA PHE A 45 1.54 -9.03 -4.59
C PHE A 45 0.87 -9.79 -3.45
N VAL A 46 1.30 -11.03 -3.24
CA VAL A 46 0.80 -11.90 -2.18
C VAL A 46 1.96 -12.25 -1.27
N LEU A 47 1.72 -12.22 0.04
CA LEU A 47 2.67 -12.68 1.05
C LEU A 47 2.28 -14.03 1.58
N LYS A 48 3.28 -14.85 1.85
CA LYS A 48 3.10 -16.07 2.63
C LYS A 48 3.92 -15.96 3.90
N THR A 49 3.28 -16.11 5.05
CA THR A 49 3.94 -15.99 6.35
C THR A 49 4.64 -17.30 6.71
N ILE A 50 5.45 -17.25 7.76
CA ILE A 50 6.12 -18.44 8.30
C ILE A 50 5.08 -19.48 8.74
N SER A 51 3.94 -19.04 9.26
CA SER A 51 2.83 -19.92 9.65
C SER A 51 1.98 -20.39 8.47
N LYS A 52 2.43 -20.11 7.23
CA LYS A 52 1.79 -20.52 5.98
C LYS A 52 0.43 -19.87 5.73
N GLN A 53 0.24 -18.68 6.26
CA GLN A 53 -0.93 -17.85 5.93
C GLN A 53 -0.61 -16.94 4.75
N TYR A 54 -1.61 -16.66 3.94
CA TYR A 54 -1.45 -15.83 2.74
C TYR A 54 -2.19 -14.52 2.93
N TYR A 55 -1.54 -13.43 2.51
CA TYR A 55 -2.14 -12.09 2.53
C TYR A 55 -1.99 -11.45 1.17
N GLU A 56 -3.07 -10.84 0.69
CA GLU A 56 -3.02 -10.01 -0.51
C GLU A 56 -2.65 -8.59 -0.11
N VAL A 57 -1.75 -7.98 -0.87
CA VAL A 57 -1.23 -6.66 -0.52
C VAL A 57 -1.48 -5.69 -1.67
N VAL A 58 -2.08 -4.56 -1.33
CA VAL A 58 -2.24 -3.41 -2.21
C VAL A 58 -1.29 -2.33 -1.74
N VAL A 59 -0.46 -1.82 -2.63
CA VAL A 59 0.53 -0.79 -2.30
C VAL A 59 0.03 0.55 -2.80
N LYS A 60 0.06 1.55 -1.94
CA LYS A 60 -0.23 2.93 -2.28
C LYS A 60 0.95 3.81 -1.90
N SER A 61 1.36 4.67 -2.83
CA SER A 61 2.45 5.61 -2.61
C SER A 61 1.89 7.01 -2.50
N ILE A 62 2.41 7.77 -1.54
CA ILE A 62 2.06 9.19 -1.40
C ILE A 62 3.31 9.97 -1.08
N ARG A 63 3.27 11.27 -1.40
CA ARG A 63 4.27 12.21 -0.92
C ARG A 63 3.85 12.72 0.45
N ASP A 64 4.82 13.12 1.25
CA ASP A 64 4.57 13.67 2.59
C ASP A 64 3.70 14.92 2.57
N THR A 65 3.60 15.58 1.40
CA THR A 65 2.75 16.76 1.23
C THR A 65 1.29 16.42 0.95
N SER A 66 0.98 15.14 0.72
CA SER A 66 -0.39 14.71 0.44
C SER A 66 -1.15 14.48 1.74
N ASN A 67 -2.46 14.80 1.71
CA ASN A 67 -3.31 14.67 2.90
C ASN A 67 -4.14 13.41 2.91
N TYR A 68 -4.24 12.70 1.79
CA TYR A 68 -5.13 11.55 1.69
C TYR A 68 -4.68 10.60 0.59
N ILE A 69 -5.21 9.38 0.65
CA ILE A 69 -5.05 8.36 -0.37
C ILE A 69 -6.43 8.04 -0.91
N PHE A 70 -6.55 8.01 -2.24
CA PHE A 70 -7.80 7.66 -2.90
C PHE A 70 -7.75 6.18 -3.31
N VAL A 71 -8.70 5.39 -2.82
CA VAL A 71 -8.83 3.98 -3.17
C VAL A 71 -10.29 3.68 -3.48
N PRO A 72 -10.62 3.23 -4.70
CA PRO A 72 -11.99 2.82 -5.01
C PRO A 72 -12.41 1.65 -4.13
N LYS A 73 -13.59 1.74 -3.54
CA LYS A 73 -14.10 0.69 -2.63
C LYS A 73 -14.26 -0.66 -3.32
N GLU A 74 -14.63 -0.65 -4.58
CA GLU A 74 -14.81 -1.89 -5.33
C GLU A 74 -13.48 -2.64 -5.55
N LYS A 75 -12.36 -1.97 -5.37
CA LYS A 75 -11.02 -2.57 -5.53
C LYS A 75 -10.36 -2.89 -4.20
N PHE A 76 -10.97 -2.51 -3.09
CA PHE A 76 -10.40 -2.74 -1.77
C PHE A 76 -11.52 -3.17 -0.83
N ASP A 77 -11.70 -4.48 -0.72
CA ASP A 77 -12.76 -5.07 0.09
C ASP A 77 -12.36 -5.05 1.56
N ILE A 78 -12.96 -4.14 2.33
CA ILE A 78 -12.64 -3.99 3.75
C ILE A 78 -13.11 -5.15 4.61
N PHE A 79 -13.92 -6.05 4.04
CA PHE A 79 -14.38 -7.26 4.75
C PHE A 79 -13.51 -8.48 4.48
N GLN A 80 -12.53 -8.35 3.60
CA GLN A 80 -11.61 -9.44 3.32
C GLN A 80 -10.57 -9.54 4.44
N ASN A 81 -10.52 -10.70 5.09
CA ASN A 81 -9.68 -10.88 6.28
C ASN A 81 -8.18 -10.86 5.99
N ASN A 82 -7.78 -11.22 4.77
CA ASN A 82 -6.38 -11.36 4.42
C ASN A 82 -5.93 -10.28 3.43
N LEU A 83 -6.56 -9.12 3.45
CA LEU A 83 -6.19 -8.01 2.59
C LEU A 83 -5.49 -6.94 3.41
N LEU A 84 -4.32 -6.51 2.95
CA LEU A 84 -3.51 -5.47 3.57
C LEU A 84 -3.28 -4.33 2.59
N MET A 85 -3.26 -3.12 3.11
CA MET A 85 -2.77 -1.96 2.36
C MET A 85 -1.41 -1.56 2.92
N ALA A 86 -0.41 -1.49 2.04
CA ALA A 86 0.88 -0.94 2.37
C ALA A 86 0.93 0.49 1.85
N VAL A 87 1.02 1.44 2.76
CA VAL A 87 1.11 2.86 2.42
C VAL A 87 2.57 3.27 2.53
N VAL A 88 3.14 3.71 1.41
CA VAL A 88 4.54 4.11 1.34
C VAL A 88 4.59 5.63 1.21
N ILE A 89 5.19 6.27 2.20
CA ILE A 89 5.27 7.73 2.26
C ILE A 89 6.68 8.15 1.86
N PHE A 90 6.76 9.01 0.84
CA PHE A 90 8.02 9.54 0.34
C PHE A 90 8.23 10.97 0.85
N MET A 91 9.33 11.17 1.53
CA MET A 91 9.79 12.46 2.00
C MET A 91 11.20 12.68 1.47
N GLU A 92 11.42 13.83 0.82
CA GLU A 92 12.72 14.14 0.20
C GLU A 92 13.85 13.99 1.20
N SER A 93 14.92 13.34 0.77
CA SER A 93 16.14 13.08 1.55
C SER A 93 15.99 12.04 2.65
N PHE A 94 14.86 11.36 2.74
CA PHE A 94 14.62 10.30 3.74
C PHE A 94 14.27 8.99 3.07
N HIS A 95 14.55 7.88 3.74
CA HIS A 95 14.06 6.58 3.32
C HIS A 95 12.54 6.56 3.36
N PRO A 96 11.89 5.85 2.43
CA PRO A 96 10.44 5.74 2.47
C PRO A 96 9.97 5.10 3.78
N LYS A 97 8.82 5.56 4.26
CA LYS A 97 8.16 4.96 5.43
C LYS A 97 7.03 4.09 4.95
N VAL A 98 6.91 2.88 5.49
CA VAL A 98 5.88 1.93 5.12
C VAL A 98 4.97 1.70 6.31
N TYR A 99 3.67 1.89 6.10
CA TYR A 99 2.63 1.60 7.09
C TYR A 99 1.74 0.49 6.54
N LEU A 100 1.47 -0.50 7.36
CA LEU A 100 0.59 -1.61 6.99
C LEU A 100 -0.75 -1.43 7.68
N ILE A 101 -1.81 -1.42 6.89
CA ILE A 101 -3.17 -1.23 7.40
C ILE A 101 -4.00 -2.42 6.94
N PRO A 102 -4.46 -3.29 7.86
CA PRO A 102 -5.37 -4.36 7.49
C PRO A 102 -6.68 -3.78 6.95
N ALA A 103 -7.23 -4.41 5.92
CA ALA A 103 -8.50 -3.96 5.36
C ALA A 103 -9.60 -3.90 6.41
N ALA A 104 -9.60 -4.87 7.32
CA ALA A 104 -10.58 -4.93 8.41
C ALA A 104 -10.57 -3.69 9.31
N ALA A 105 -9.46 -2.95 9.38
CA ALA A 105 -9.38 -1.74 10.17
C ALA A 105 -10.33 -0.64 9.67
N TRP A 106 -10.69 -0.67 8.39
CA TRP A 106 -11.61 0.31 7.80
C TRP A 106 -13.06 0.07 8.18
N GLN A 107 -13.39 -1.10 8.73
CA GLN A 107 -14.74 -1.39 9.22
C GLN A 107 -15.08 -0.57 10.47
N HIS A 108 -14.06 -0.11 11.18
CA HIS A 108 -14.21 0.69 12.40
C HIS A 108 -13.36 1.96 12.24
N PRO A 109 -13.81 2.92 11.41
CA PRO A 109 -13.04 4.13 11.14
C PRO A 109 -12.84 4.96 12.41
N ASN A 110 -11.74 5.64 12.48
CA ASN A 110 -11.41 6.57 13.55
C ASN A 110 -10.79 7.83 12.94
N ASP A 111 -10.14 8.66 13.74
CA ASP A 111 -9.54 9.89 13.23
C ASP A 111 -8.44 9.66 12.20
N LEU A 112 -7.81 8.48 12.22
CA LEU A 112 -6.75 8.12 11.27
C LEU A 112 -7.29 7.40 10.05
N LEU A 113 -8.34 6.58 10.24
CA LEU A 113 -8.90 5.74 9.18
C LEU A 113 -10.35 6.15 8.98
N ARG A 114 -10.66 6.71 7.83
CA ARG A 114 -12.01 7.13 7.49
C ARG A 114 -12.44 6.53 6.17
N ASP A 115 -13.66 6.01 6.17
CA ASP A 115 -14.31 5.49 4.98
C ASP A 115 -15.38 6.50 4.58
N ARG A 116 -15.14 7.23 3.49
CA ARG A 116 -16.00 8.33 3.05
C ARG A 116 -16.43 8.17 1.62
N ASP A 117 -17.67 8.55 1.36
CA ASP A 117 -18.19 8.74 0.02
C ASP A 117 -18.44 10.23 -0.19
N TYR A 118 -17.75 10.83 -1.16
CA TYR A 118 -17.91 12.23 -1.52
C TYR A 118 -18.49 12.32 -2.92
N GLU A 119 -19.81 12.38 -3.05
CA GLU A 119 -20.47 12.60 -4.35
C GLU A 119 -19.91 11.68 -5.45
N GLY A 120 -19.78 10.38 -5.17
CA GLY A 120 -19.21 9.43 -6.08
C GLY A 120 -17.71 9.25 -5.98
N LEU A 121 -17.02 10.05 -5.19
CA LEU A 121 -15.62 9.86 -4.86
C LEU A 121 -15.51 9.04 -3.57
N LYS A 122 -14.54 8.16 -3.53
CA LYS A 122 -14.30 7.31 -2.36
C LYS A 122 -12.88 7.53 -1.90
N SER A 123 -12.71 7.87 -0.64
CA SER A 123 -11.40 8.09 -0.07
C SER A 123 -11.25 7.33 1.23
N ASN A 124 -10.08 6.75 1.42
CA ASN A 124 -9.71 6.04 2.64
C ASN A 124 -8.44 6.70 3.16
N PRO A 125 -8.60 7.72 4.00
CA PRO A 125 -7.44 8.43 4.56
C PRO A 125 -6.64 7.55 5.49
#